data_ea8cd00fb5675382ba3944f36b68a411
#
_entry.id   ea8cd00fb5675382ba3944f36b68a411
#
_cell.length_a   1.000
_cell.length_b   1.000
_cell.length_c   1.000
_cell.angle_alpha   90.00
_cell.angle_beta   90.00
_cell.angle_gamma   90.00
#
_symmetry.space_group_name_H-M   'P 1'
#
loop_
_entity.id
_entity.type
_entity.pdbx_description
1 polymer ?
#
loop_
_entity_poly.entity_id
_entity_poly.type
_entity_poly.pdbx_seq_one_letter_code
_entity_poly.pdbx_strand_id
1 'polypeptide(L)'
;MPLVDSRPLTPGQRFLTRNKQDVSKKKPERRLVTRIHDKQGRNCYGRITSRRRGGGHKRIYRMIDFRREKLDIPAKVQAIEYDPNRSANLALLAYADGEKRYILAPRGIVAGDMLLSTNARVE
;
A
#
# COMPACT_ATOMS: atom_id res chain seq x y z
N MET A 1 0.61 -15.40 10.25
CA MET A 1 1.66 -14.91 9.34
C MET A 1 2.98 -15.45 9.82
N PRO A 2 3.77 -16.14 9.00
CA PRO A 2 5.05 -16.69 9.43
C PRO A 2 6.07 -15.55 9.63
N LEU A 3 6.73 -15.58 10.77
CA LEU A 3 7.88 -14.74 11.07
C LEU A 3 9.13 -15.39 10.48
N VAL A 4 10.01 -14.60 9.91
CA VAL A 4 11.28 -15.06 9.35
C VAL A 4 12.40 -14.24 9.95
N ASP A 5 13.33 -14.90 10.61
CA ASP A 5 14.51 -14.27 11.17
C ASP A 5 15.51 -13.94 10.05
N SER A 6 16.13 -12.79 10.16
CA SER A 6 17.18 -12.37 9.24
C SER A 6 18.49 -13.10 9.58
N ARG A 7 19.31 -13.37 8.55
CA ARG A 7 20.66 -13.90 8.78
C ARG A 7 21.50 -12.89 9.58
N PRO A 8 22.26 -13.33 10.60
CA PRO A 8 23.01 -12.45 11.49
C PRO A 8 24.32 -11.95 10.84
N LEU A 9 24.21 -11.30 9.67
CA LEU A 9 25.35 -10.81 8.90
C LEU A 9 25.90 -9.48 9.43
N THR A 10 25.06 -8.68 10.07
CA THR A 10 25.43 -7.40 10.66
C THR A 10 24.82 -7.26 12.05
N PRO A 11 25.37 -6.38 12.93
CA PRO A 11 24.79 -6.17 14.27
C PRO A 11 23.30 -5.81 14.24
N GLY A 12 22.85 -4.99 13.27
CA GLY A 12 21.45 -4.61 13.13
C GLY A 12 20.53 -5.73 12.62
N GLN A 13 21.07 -6.75 11.94
CA GLN A 13 20.29 -7.88 11.44
C GLN A 13 20.21 -9.05 12.42
N ARG A 14 21.07 -9.07 13.44
CA ARG A 14 21.18 -10.19 14.39
C ARG A 14 19.88 -10.51 15.12
N PHE A 15 19.09 -9.50 15.45
CA PHE A 15 17.80 -9.64 16.15
C PHE A 15 16.61 -9.18 15.29
N LEU A 16 16.80 -9.07 13.98
CA LEU A 16 15.77 -8.59 13.07
C LEU A 16 14.90 -9.74 12.61
N THR A 17 13.67 -9.74 13.05
CA THR A 17 12.60 -10.64 12.57
C THR A 17 11.70 -9.88 11.60
N ARG A 18 11.41 -10.47 10.47
CA ARG A 18 10.54 -9.92 9.44
C ARG A 18 9.26 -10.71 9.34
N ASN A 19 8.16 -10.01 9.14
CA ASN A 19 6.90 -10.65 8.81
C ASN A 19 6.90 -11.01 7.31
N LYS A 20 6.85 -12.31 7.01
CA LYS A 20 6.72 -12.79 5.63
C LYS A 20 5.26 -12.64 5.21
N GLN A 21 4.99 -11.67 4.38
CA GLN A 21 3.67 -11.46 3.81
C GLN A 21 3.63 -12.02 2.39
N ASP A 22 2.53 -12.70 2.06
CA ASP A 22 2.28 -13.15 0.70
C ASP A 22 1.77 -11.98 -0.14
N VAL A 23 2.71 -11.22 -0.66
CA VAL A 23 2.46 -10.03 -1.47
C VAL A 23 2.75 -10.33 -2.92
N SER A 24 1.88 -9.89 -3.80
CA SER A 24 2.07 -10.02 -5.24
C SER A 24 3.32 -9.28 -5.70
N LYS A 25 4.12 -9.92 -6.54
CA LYS A 25 5.30 -9.30 -7.19
C LYS A 25 4.94 -8.47 -8.42
N LYS A 26 3.67 -8.32 -8.75
CA LYS A 26 3.21 -7.54 -9.90
C LYS A 26 3.52 -6.05 -9.71
N LYS A 27 3.74 -5.36 -10.82
CA LYS A 27 3.85 -3.90 -10.84
C LYS A 27 2.49 -3.30 -10.48
N PRO A 28 2.46 -2.15 -9.77
CA PRO A 28 1.21 -1.51 -9.40
C PRO A 28 0.42 -1.05 -10.63
N GLU A 29 -0.90 -0.93 -10.47
CA GLU A 29 -1.79 -0.46 -11.53
C GLU A 29 -1.45 0.98 -11.92
N ARG A 30 -1.06 1.22 -13.19
CA ARG A 30 -0.54 2.52 -13.65
C ARG A 30 -1.52 3.67 -13.48
N ARG A 31 -2.82 3.41 -13.59
CA ARG A 31 -3.87 4.44 -13.45
C ARG A 31 -4.08 4.88 -12.00
N LEU A 32 -3.66 4.06 -11.04
CA LEU A 32 -3.85 4.28 -9.61
C LEU A 32 -2.56 4.72 -8.89
N VAL A 33 -1.53 5.11 -9.64
CA VAL A 33 -0.28 5.59 -9.07
C VAL A 33 0.02 7.01 -9.51
N THR A 34 0.61 7.78 -8.60
CA THR A 34 1.07 9.13 -8.87
C THR A 34 2.45 9.35 -8.27
N ARG A 35 3.14 10.36 -8.77
CA ARG A 35 4.46 10.74 -8.24
C ARG A 35 4.28 11.82 -7.17
N ILE A 36 4.80 11.58 -5.97
CA ILE A 36 4.90 12.61 -4.95
C ILE A 36 6.24 13.36 -5.15
N HIS A 37 6.15 14.66 -5.29
CA HIS A 37 7.30 15.55 -5.23
C HIS A 37 7.63 15.88 -3.77
N ASP A 38 8.76 15.38 -3.30
CA ASP A 38 9.31 15.77 -2.01
C ASP A 38 10.17 17.04 -2.20
N LYS A 39 9.87 18.07 -1.44
CA LYS A 39 10.63 19.34 -1.44
C LYS A 39 12.01 19.23 -0.80
N GLN A 40 12.30 18.12 -0.14
CA GLN A 40 13.61 17.81 0.46
C GLN A 40 14.15 18.94 1.35
N GLY A 41 13.31 19.57 2.15
CA GLY A 41 13.68 20.65 3.06
C GLY A 41 13.98 22.00 2.41
N ARG A 42 13.61 22.19 1.11
CA ARG A 42 13.78 23.47 0.41
C ARG A 42 12.51 24.31 0.48
N ASN A 43 12.70 25.64 0.57
CA ASN A 43 11.60 26.61 0.50
C ASN A 43 11.22 26.94 -0.97
N CYS A 44 10.35 27.93 -1.16
CA CYS A 44 9.94 28.41 -2.48
C CYS A 44 11.08 28.97 -3.33
N TYR A 45 12.16 29.48 -2.72
CA TYR A 45 13.38 29.96 -3.39
C TYR A 45 14.43 28.85 -3.62
N GLY A 46 14.13 27.62 -3.32
CA GLY A 46 15.06 26.50 -3.45
C GLY A 46 16.15 26.43 -2.38
N ARG A 47 16.12 27.29 -1.36
CA ARG A 47 17.10 27.30 -0.27
C ARG A 47 16.74 26.26 0.78
N ILE A 48 17.75 25.65 1.38
CA ILE A 48 17.57 24.66 2.47
C ILE A 48 17.17 25.39 3.74
N THR A 49 15.92 25.26 4.15
CA THR A 49 15.38 25.81 5.41
C THR A 49 15.25 24.75 6.49
N SER A 50 15.16 23.49 6.11
CA SER A 50 15.14 22.37 7.03
C SER A 50 16.28 21.41 6.70
N ARG A 51 17.27 21.31 7.57
CA ARG A 51 18.44 20.45 7.38
C ARG A 51 18.06 18.97 7.51
N ARG A 52 18.87 18.08 6.91
CA ARG A 52 18.78 16.62 7.03
C ARG A 52 17.45 16.04 6.54
N ARG A 53 16.78 16.74 5.62
CA ARG A 53 15.61 16.24 4.91
C ARG A 53 15.94 16.02 3.44
N GLY A 54 15.44 14.91 2.89
CA GLY A 54 15.68 14.51 1.52
C GLY A 54 16.54 13.26 1.43
N GLY A 55 16.81 12.85 0.19
CA GLY A 55 17.40 11.56 -0.10
C GLY A 55 16.41 10.40 0.11
N GLY A 56 16.94 9.20 0.25
CA GLY A 56 16.13 8.01 0.39
C GLY A 56 15.71 7.40 -0.94
N HIS A 57 14.96 6.32 -0.86
CA HIS A 57 14.56 5.54 -2.02
C HIS A 57 13.37 6.19 -2.73
N LYS A 58 13.40 6.20 -4.06
CA LYS A 58 12.28 6.69 -4.89
C LYS A 58 11.01 5.89 -4.59
N ARG A 59 9.92 6.60 -4.26
CA ARG A 59 8.62 6.01 -3.94
C ARG A 59 7.56 6.52 -4.90
N ILE A 60 6.70 5.61 -5.32
CA ILE A 60 5.51 5.93 -6.09
C ILE A 60 4.33 5.85 -5.13
N TYR A 61 3.48 6.86 -5.12
CA TYR A 61 2.28 6.90 -4.29
C TYR A 61 1.14 6.13 -4.95
N ARG A 62 0.39 5.37 -4.17
CA ARG A 62 -0.83 4.68 -4.58
C ARG A 62 -2.04 5.49 -4.12
N MET A 63 -2.94 5.77 -5.03
CA MET A 63 -4.23 6.39 -4.71
C MET A 63 -5.12 5.36 -4.03
N ILE A 64 -5.48 5.63 -2.77
CA ILE A 64 -6.27 4.71 -1.96
C ILE A 64 -7.65 5.29 -1.77
N ASP A 65 -8.64 4.46 -1.96
CA ASP A 65 -10.03 4.76 -1.63
C ASP A 65 -10.25 4.56 -0.12
N PHE A 66 -10.10 5.65 0.64
CA PHE A 66 -10.36 5.66 2.08
C PHE A 66 -11.86 5.83 2.40
N ARG A 67 -12.60 6.50 1.51
CA ARG A 67 -13.99 6.87 1.77
C ARG A 67 -14.98 5.75 1.46
N ARG A 68 -14.56 4.80 0.60
CA ARG A 68 -15.42 3.68 0.20
C ARG A 68 -16.77 4.14 -0.36
N GLU A 69 -16.76 5.21 -1.16
CA GLU A 69 -17.97 5.82 -1.71
C GLU A 69 -18.74 4.93 -2.68
N LYS A 70 -18.11 3.89 -3.20
CA LYS A 70 -18.73 2.94 -4.11
C LYS A 70 -19.49 1.88 -3.33
N LEU A 71 -20.78 2.12 -3.16
CA LEU A 71 -21.67 1.27 -2.36
C LEU A 71 -22.41 0.26 -3.26
N ASP A 72 -22.77 -0.87 -2.66
CA ASP A 72 -23.64 -1.92 -3.21
C ASP A 72 -23.16 -2.55 -4.53
N ILE A 73 -21.90 -2.35 -4.89
CA ILE A 73 -21.27 -2.98 -6.04
C ILE A 73 -20.21 -3.97 -5.56
N PRO A 74 -20.35 -5.28 -5.88
CA PRO A 74 -19.39 -6.27 -5.46
C PRO A 74 -18.04 -6.07 -6.15
N ALA A 75 -16.97 -6.25 -5.40
CA ALA A 75 -15.60 -6.16 -5.88
C ALA A 75 -14.82 -7.42 -5.52
N LYS A 76 -14.04 -7.92 -6.47
CA LYS A 76 -13.13 -9.04 -6.26
C LYS A 76 -11.74 -8.54 -5.92
N VAL A 77 -11.12 -9.10 -4.90
CA VAL A 77 -9.72 -8.86 -4.57
C VAL A 77 -8.84 -9.50 -5.64
N GLN A 78 -8.22 -8.69 -6.47
CA GLN A 78 -7.38 -9.17 -7.56
C GLN A 78 -5.98 -9.55 -7.10
N ALA A 79 -5.42 -8.78 -6.17
CA ALA A 79 -4.09 -9.02 -5.61
C ALA A 79 -3.90 -8.26 -4.29
N ILE A 80 -3.00 -8.75 -3.45
CA ILE A 80 -2.46 -8.00 -2.31
C ILE A 80 -1.08 -7.46 -2.73
N GLU A 81 -0.87 -6.16 -2.59
CA GLU A 81 0.33 -5.47 -3.06
C GLU A 81 1.04 -4.73 -1.94
N TYR A 82 2.36 -4.63 -2.06
CA TYR A 82 3.19 -3.86 -1.15
C TYR A 82 3.11 -2.36 -1.45
N ASP A 83 3.00 -1.53 -0.42
CA ASP A 83 3.11 -0.07 -0.53
C ASP A 83 4.36 0.45 0.20
N PRO A 84 5.31 1.12 -0.49
CA PRO A 84 6.49 1.68 0.15
C PRO A 84 6.20 2.91 1.03
N ASN A 85 4.98 3.44 1.01
CA ASN A 85 4.61 4.67 1.72
C ASN A 85 3.99 4.39 3.10
N ARG A 86 3.64 3.14 3.39
CA ARG A 86 3.01 2.73 4.63
C ARG A 86 3.37 1.32 5.05
N SER A 87 3.09 0.96 6.29
CA SER A 87 3.35 -0.38 6.82
C SER A 87 2.28 -1.39 6.40
N ALA A 88 1.05 -0.94 6.11
CA ALA A 88 -0.04 -1.80 5.66
C ALA A 88 0.10 -2.14 4.18
N ASN A 89 -0.26 -3.37 3.81
CA ASN A 89 -0.41 -3.75 2.41
C ASN A 89 -1.69 -3.19 1.82
N LEU A 90 -1.76 -3.19 0.50
CA LEU A 90 -2.93 -2.76 -0.26
C LEU A 90 -3.61 -3.96 -0.92
N ALA A 91 -4.93 -3.93 -0.95
CA ALA A 91 -5.72 -4.83 -1.77
C ALA A 91 -6.16 -4.09 -3.03
N LEU A 92 -5.82 -4.65 -4.20
CA LEU A 92 -6.33 -4.18 -5.47
C LEU A 92 -7.70 -4.81 -5.71
N LEU A 93 -8.73 -4.00 -5.73
CA LEU A 93 -10.10 -4.39 -6.01
C LEU A 93 -10.43 -4.21 -7.49
N ALA A 94 -11.12 -5.18 -8.06
CA ALA A 94 -11.77 -5.08 -9.36
C ALA A 94 -13.28 -5.18 -9.14
N TYR A 95 -13.96 -4.08 -9.41
CA TYR A 95 -15.42 -4.01 -9.30
C TYR A 95 -16.12 -4.65 -10.50
N ALA A 96 -17.38 -5.05 -10.32
CA ALA A 96 -18.17 -5.68 -11.37
C ALA A 96 -18.35 -4.79 -12.62
N ASP A 97 -18.29 -3.47 -12.46
CA ASP A 97 -18.33 -2.48 -13.53
C ASP A 97 -16.98 -2.25 -14.26
N GLY A 98 -15.93 -3.00 -13.89
CA GLY A 98 -14.61 -2.89 -14.50
C GLY A 98 -13.69 -1.84 -13.88
N GLU A 99 -14.18 -1.01 -12.94
CA GLU A 99 -13.33 -0.06 -12.23
C GLU A 99 -12.40 -0.78 -11.26
N LYS A 100 -11.18 -0.26 -11.10
CA LYS A 100 -10.22 -0.76 -10.10
C LYS A 100 -9.96 0.31 -9.06
N ARG A 101 -9.82 -0.10 -7.79
CA ARG A 101 -9.42 0.77 -6.69
C ARG A 101 -8.48 0.05 -5.73
N TYR A 102 -7.60 0.81 -5.09
CA TYR A 102 -6.82 0.33 -3.96
C TYR A 102 -7.54 0.63 -2.65
N ILE A 103 -7.50 -0.32 -1.75
CA ILE A 103 -7.89 -0.17 -0.36
C ILE A 103 -6.79 -0.66 0.56
N LEU A 104 -6.80 -0.27 1.83
CA LEU A 104 -5.96 -0.91 2.84
C LEU A 104 -6.42 -2.36 3.02
N ALA A 105 -5.48 -3.29 2.95
CA ALA A 105 -5.81 -4.70 3.14
C ALA A 105 -6.14 -4.98 4.62
N PRO A 106 -7.37 -5.35 4.96
CA PRO A 106 -7.70 -5.79 6.30
C PRO A 106 -7.04 -7.15 6.61
N ARG A 107 -6.94 -7.47 7.90
CA ARG A 107 -6.38 -8.75 8.33
C ARG A 107 -7.24 -9.91 7.82
N GLY A 108 -6.60 -10.91 7.25
CA GLY A 108 -7.25 -12.13 6.81
C GLY A 108 -7.74 -12.12 5.35
N ILE A 109 -7.70 -10.98 4.67
CA ILE A 109 -8.09 -10.90 3.25
C ILE A 109 -7.10 -11.64 2.36
N VAL A 110 -7.61 -12.35 1.37
CA VAL A 110 -6.83 -13.11 0.40
C VAL A 110 -7.21 -12.70 -1.02
N ALA A 111 -6.31 -12.92 -1.97
CA ALA A 111 -6.63 -12.73 -3.38
C ALA A 111 -7.72 -13.73 -3.80
N GLY A 112 -8.77 -13.23 -4.42
CA GLY A 112 -9.95 -13.99 -4.82
C GLY A 112 -11.20 -13.69 -4.01
N ASP A 113 -11.06 -13.14 -2.80
CA ASP A 113 -12.19 -12.80 -1.95
C ASP A 113 -13.12 -11.78 -2.61
N MET A 114 -14.39 -11.85 -2.27
CA MET A 114 -15.40 -10.88 -2.68
C MET A 114 -15.66 -9.89 -1.53
N LEU A 115 -15.66 -8.63 -1.86
CA LEU A 115 -15.94 -7.53 -0.92
C LEU A 115 -17.11 -6.71 -1.40
N LEU A 116 -17.93 -6.28 -0.46
CA LEU A 116 -19.04 -5.37 -0.67
C LEU A 116 -18.95 -4.23 0.36
N SER A 117 -19.13 -3.02 -0.09
CA SER A 117 -19.31 -1.85 0.78
C SER A 117 -20.78 -1.46 0.73
N THR A 118 -21.45 -1.45 1.87
CA THR A 118 -22.86 -1.08 1.96
C THR A 118 -23.13 -0.26 3.21
N ASN A 119 -24.15 0.58 3.17
CA ASN A 119 -24.68 1.28 4.35
C ASN A 119 -25.74 0.46 5.07
N ALA A 120 -26.24 -0.61 4.46
CA ALA A 120 -27.19 -1.50 5.09
C ALA A 120 -26.48 -2.44 6.08
N ARG A 121 -27.20 -2.90 7.09
CA ARG A 121 -26.71 -3.93 8.02
C ARG A 121 -26.50 -5.23 7.24
N VAL A 122 -25.27 -5.72 7.24
CA VAL A 122 -24.94 -7.04 6.67
C VAL A 122 -25.28 -8.09 7.75
N GLU A 123 -26.14 -9.00 7.42
CA GLU A 123 -26.46 -10.16 8.28
C GLU A 123 -25.35 -11.21 8.19
#